data_51d6d02f78830e773bfdf9b20444c87d
#
_entry.id   51d6d02f78830e773bfdf9b20444c87d
#
_cell.length_a   1.000
_cell.length_b   1.000
_cell.length_c   1.000
_cell.angle_alpha   90.00
_cell.angle_beta   90.00
_cell.angle_gamma   90.00
#
_symmetry.space_group_name_H-M   'P 1'
#
loop_
_entity.id
_entity.type
_entity.pdbx_description
1 polymer ?
#
loop_
_entity_poly.entity_id
_entity_poly.type
_entity_poly.pdbx_seq_one_letter_code
_entity_poly.pdbx_strand_id
1 'polypeptide(L)'
;HVGTLTTESIDLSNYSAVSLVFNSYYREYTGIAKVAFSTDGGVTFADEMEVHPDIDVNDATTADYEVMLNLPPNVAGQPSVHIQFFYDGTVLYNSYYGYYFWMIDDIRLIETPANLFVCQDEMFGGWWKGYQTTGDLGCNYTFNPMAQALGNPYRLEGVVRNLGANAQNNVTLHGEIADELGNNLFSDVSNPITLAVAAVDTLAINSFYTPTNMGLHNVSIWASSDSFPTTDTAVMSTIVTDSVYGIDYDWNSDGANLGTSAWRIGRTCGGQVGTTAYDVYADGQVTSISFHVGSESIVGAQMTAEVYEGFGTNSIFLAESDPYQLSQADIGNWVTIPLLSPLPVFKGTSYMAAIRGFAHPTDTFLITVAVNDASSSYIQDNGCNLNSANPAGTWYTATDKMAIRMNFGYVNNINERGDNSRMYQR
;
A
#
# COMPACT_ATOMS: atom_id res chain seq x y z
N HIS A 1 -14.34 -18.86 15.07
CA HIS A 1 -13.28 -19.31 15.96
C HIS A 1 -12.87 -18.13 16.85
N VAL A 2 -13.06 -18.25 18.16
CA VAL A 2 -12.65 -17.24 19.15
C VAL A 2 -11.49 -17.84 19.92
N GLY A 3 -10.39 -17.10 20.03
CA GLY A 3 -9.21 -17.47 20.80
C GLY A 3 -8.92 -16.41 21.87
N THR A 4 -8.59 -16.84 23.08
CA THR A 4 -8.17 -15.97 24.17
C THR A 4 -6.92 -16.50 24.85
N LEU A 5 -6.01 -15.59 25.18
CA LEU A 5 -4.86 -15.84 26.04
C LEU A 5 -4.89 -14.80 27.17
N THR A 6 -4.91 -15.23 28.41
CA THR A 6 -4.99 -14.34 29.57
C THR A 6 -3.78 -14.55 30.48
N THR A 7 -3.17 -13.46 30.94
CA THR A 7 -2.06 -13.50 31.91
C THR A 7 -2.56 -13.85 33.31
N GLU A 8 -1.62 -14.26 34.16
CA GLU A 8 -1.85 -14.21 35.62
C GLU A 8 -1.91 -12.76 36.08
N SER A 9 -2.22 -12.57 37.39
CA SER A 9 -2.28 -11.23 38.00
C SER A 9 -0.91 -10.57 38.02
N ILE A 10 -0.86 -9.32 37.59
CA ILE A 10 0.33 -8.48 37.53
C ILE A 10 0.12 -7.29 38.48
N ASP A 11 1.08 -7.00 39.36
CA ASP A 11 1.04 -5.85 40.25
C ASP A 11 1.69 -4.63 39.56
N LEU A 12 0.89 -3.63 39.26
CA LEU A 12 1.30 -2.35 38.67
C LEU A 12 1.23 -1.18 39.65
N SER A 13 1.05 -1.41 40.96
CA SER A 13 0.80 -0.37 41.95
C SER A 13 1.88 0.73 42.05
N ASN A 14 3.09 0.44 41.60
CA ASN A 14 4.21 1.41 41.61
C ASN A 14 4.38 2.20 40.31
N TYR A 15 3.51 1.98 39.32
CA TYR A 15 3.69 2.53 37.96
C TYR A 15 2.45 3.34 37.56
N SER A 16 2.60 4.64 37.37
CA SER A 16 1.50 5.53 37.00
C SER A 16 1.19 5.55 35.49
N ALA A 17 2.16 5.12 34.67
CA ALA A 17 2.01 5.00 33.22
C ALA A 17 2.77 3.76 32.76
N VAL A 18 2.09 2.85 32.11
CA VAL A 18 2.63 1.58 31.64
C VAL A 18 2.22 1.34 30.19
N SER A 19 3.11 0.80 29.41
CA SER A 19 2.85 0.35 28.04
C SER A 19 3.04 -1.16 27.95
N LEU A 20 2.11 -1.80 27.24
CA LEU A 20 2.22 -3.16 26.77
C LEU A 20 2.93 -3.13 25.43
N VAL A 21 4.02 -3.89 25.32
CA VAL A 21 4.79 -4.03 24.08
C VAL A 21 4.89 -5.50 23.72
N PHE A 22 4.68 -5.83 22.46
CA PHE A 22 4.80 -7.20 21.97
C PHE A 22 5.04 -7.25 20.47
N ASN A 23 5.67 -8.32 19.99
CA ASN A 23 5.77 -8.60 18.57
C ASN A 23 4.47 -9.20 18.05
N SER A 24 4.02 -8.75 16.93
CA SER A 24 2.75 -9.12 16.30
C SER A 24 2.94 -9.45 14.84
N TYR A 25 2.42 -10.61 14.41
CA TYR A 25 2.20 -10.91 13.00
C TYR A 25 0.71 -11.15 12.80
N TYR A 26 0.05 -10.21 12.19
CA TYR A 26 -1.38 -10.21 11.95
C TYR A 26 -1.67 -10.20 10.46
N ARG A 27 -2.61 -11.03 10.04
CA ARG A 27 -3.14 -10.99 8.68
C ARG A 27 -4.66 -10.89 8.74
N GLU A 28 -5.18 -9.85 8.09
CA GLU A 28 -6.60 -9.51 8.13
C GLU A 28 -7.39 -10.22 7.02
N TYR A 29 -8.56 -10.74 7.40
CA TYR A 29 -9.64 -11.02 6.46
C TYR A 29 -10.97 -10.47 6.98
N THR A 30 -11.37 -10.86 8.19
CA THR A 30 -12.56 -10.35 8.92
C THR A 30 -12.38 -10.56 10.41
N GLY A 31 -11.22 -11.02 10.86
CA GLY A 31 -10.94 -11.23 12.26
C GLY A 31 -10.68 -9.92 12.98
N ILE A 32 -11.01 -9.85 14.27
CA ILE A 32 -10.71 -8.71 15.12
C ILE A 32 -9.71 -9.15 16.19
N ALA A 33 -8.54 -8.49 16.21
CA ALA A 33 -7.53 -8.66 17.24
C ALA A 33 -7.68 -7.56 18.30
N LYS A 34 -7.78 -7.93 19.57
CA LYS A 34 -7.92 -7.00 20.69
C LYS A 34 -7.03 -7.37 21.85
N VAL A 35 -6.65 -6.36 22.63
CA VAL A 35 -6.12 -6.52 23.98
C VAL A 35 -7.12 -5.91 24.96
N ALA A 36 -7.43 -6.63 26.01
CA ALA A 36 -8.37 -6.20 27.04
C ALA A 36 -7.73 -6.31 28.42
N PHE A 37 -8.17 -5.47 29.36
CA PHE A 37 -7.60 -5.37 30.69
C PHE A 37 -8.68 -5.60 31.76
N SER A 38 -8.29 -6.30 32.84
CA SER A 38 -9.11 -6.52 34.01
C SER A 38 -8.39 -6.02 35.26
N THR A 39 -9.12 -5.33 36.13
CA THR A 39 -8.65 -4.90 37.46
C THR A 39 -9.46 -5.52 38.61
N ASP A 40 -10.34 -6.46 38.30
CA ASP A 40 -11.24 -7.14 39.26
C ASP A 40 -10.91 -8.63 39.44
N GLY A 41 -9.67 -9.01 39.20
CA GLY A 41 -9.21 -10.40 39.34
C GLY A 41 -9.52 -11.28 38.14
N GLY A 42 -9.66 -10.72 36.94
CA GLY A 42 -9.93 -11.47 35.72
C GLY A 42 -11.41 -11.82 35.52
N VAL A 43 -12.32 -11.19 36.28
CA VAL A 43 -13.76 -11.45 36.19
C VAL A 43 -14.39 -10.71 35.02
N THR A 44 -14.01 -9.44 34.83
CA THR A 44 -14.45 -8.64 33.68
C THR A 44 -13.27 -7.99 32.99
N PHE A 45 -13.37 -7.85 31.66
CA PHE A 45 -12.40 -7.18 30.79
C PHE A 45 -13.11 -6.04 30.08
N ALA A 46 -13.21 -4.88 30.77
CA ALA A 46 -14.04 -3.76 30.32
C ALA A 46 -13.27 -2.77 29.43
N ASP A 47 -11.96 -2.69 29.60
CA ASP A 47 -11.08 -1.80 28.83
C ASP A 47 -10.48 -2.60 27.67
N GLU A 48 -11.06 -2.46 26.47
CA GLU A 48 -10.61 -3.14 25.26
C GLU A 48 -9.92 -2.15 24.30
N MET A 49 -8.83 -2.58 23.69
CA MET A 49 -8.12 -1.87 22.63
C MET A 49 -8.01 -2.77 21.41
N GLU A 50 -8.48 -2.32 20.28
CA GLU A 50 -8.27 -3.00 19.01
C GLU A 50 -6.81 -2.85 18.58
N VAL A 51 -6.23 -3.94 18.09
CA VAL A 51 -4.88 -4.00 17.55
C VAL A 51 -4.98 -4.12 16.05
N HIS A 52 -4.24 -3.33 15.32
CA HIS A 52 -4.23 -3.31 13.86
C HIS A 52 -5.57 -2.92 13.19
N PRO A 53 -6.26 -1.86 13.65
CA PRO A 53 -7.52 -1.42 13.03
C PRO A 53 -7.34 -0.91 11.59
N ASP A 54 -6.12 -0.60 11.19
CA ASP A 54 -5.78 0.02 9.92
C ASP A 54 -5.26 -0.99 8.86
N ILE A 55 -5.22 -2.29 9.20
CA ILE A 55 -4.81 -3.34 8.25
C ILE A 55 -6.01 -3.73 7.38
N ASP A 56 -5.85 -3.57 6.07
CA ASP A 56 -6.89 -3.89 5.09
C ASP A 56 -7.10 -5.40 4.89
N VAL A 57 -8.26 -5.75 4.37
CA VAL A 57 -8.62 -7.15 4.06
C VAL A 57 -7.61 -7.76 3.10
N ASN A 58 -7.07 -8.93 3.47
CA ASN A 58 -5.99 -9.69 2.83
C ASN A 58 -4.59 -9.11 3.00
N ASP A 59 -4.44 -7.99 3.69
CA ASP A 59 -3.14 -7.44 4.02
C ASP A 59 -2.58 -8.02 5.34
N ALA A 60 -1.32 -7.74 5.62
CA ALA A 60 -0.64 -8.26 6.81
C ALA A 60 0.42 -7.27 7.33
N THR A 61 0.65 -7.30 8.63
CA THR A 61 1.85 -6.68 9.22
C THR A 61 3.12 -7.41 8.76
N THR A 62 4.28 -6.79 8.94
CA THR A 62 5.55 -7.55 8.89
C THR A 62 5.59 -8.60 10.00
N ALA A 63 6.39 -9.64 9.82
CA ALA A 63 6.43 -10.77 10.78
C ALA A 63 6.98 -10.40 12.17
N ASP A 64 7.71 -9.28 12.26
CA ASP A 64 8.36 -8.76 13.46
C ASP A 64 7.82 -7.39 13.85
N TYR A 65 6.60 -7.07 13.47
CA TYR A 65 5.96 -5.79 13.77
C TYR A 65 5.79 -5.61 15.28
N GLU A 66 6.44 -4.59 15.86
CA GLU A 66 6.32 -4.27 17.27
C GLU A 66 5.10 -3.39 17.54
N VAL A 67 4.21 -3.88 18.38
CA VAL A 67 3.03 -3.14 18.86
C VAL A 67 3.34 -2.53 20.21
N MET A 68 3.04 -1.24 20.40
CA MET A 68 3.08 -0.56 21.68
C MET A 68 1.71 0.05 21.99
N LEU A 69 1.09 -0.37 23.08
CA LEU A 69 -0.20 0.11 23.57
C LEU A 69 -0.05 0.71 24.97
N ASN A 70 -0.40 1.98 25.14
CA ASN A 70 -0.44 2.58 26.47
C ASN A 70 -1.64 2.03 27.23
N LEU A 71 -1.42 1.50 28.43
CA LEU A 71 -2.52 1.01 29.28
C LEU A 71 -3.46 2.18 29.65
N PRO A 72 -4.77 1.93 29.70
CA PRO A 72 -5.72 2.92 30.18
C PRO A 72 -5.33 3.45 31.58
N PRO A 73 -5.54 4.74 31.89
CA PRO A 73 -5.14 5.33 33.18
C PRO A 73 -5.78 4.68 34.42
N ASN A 74 -6.92 4.03 34.26
CA ASN A 74 -7.61 3.28 35.32
C ASN A 74 -7.02 1.88 35.52
N VAL A 75 -6.15 1.41 34.63
CA VAL A 75 -5.46 0.12 34.70
C VAL A 75 -4.05 0.29 35.26
N ALA A 76 -3.31 1.30 34.80
CA ALA A 76 -2.02 1.63 35.39
C ALA A 76 -2.18 1.99 36.89
N GLY A 77 -1.22 1.61 37.72
CA GLY A 77 -1.25 1.83 39.17
C GLY A 77 -2.09 0.84 39.97
N GLN A 78 -2.72 -0.15 39.35
CA GLN A 78 -3.52 -1.15 40.04
C GLN A 78 -2.69 -2.32 40.56
N PRO A 79 -3.01 -2.87 41.76
CA PRO A 79 -2.23 -3.97 42.35
C PRO A 79 -2.54 -5.34 41.75
N SER A 80 -3.58 -5.47 40.93
CA SER A 80 -3.96 -6.73 40.31
C SER A 80 -4.54 -6.44 38.91
N VAL A 81 -3.74 -6.66 37.91
CA VAL A 81 -4.11 -6.46 36.50
C VAL A 81 -3.97 -7.78 35.75
N HIS A 82 -4.99 -8.15 34.99
CA HIS A 82 -4.91 -9.24 34.02
C HIS A 82 -5.01 -8.65 32.61
N ILE A 83 -4.20 -9.15 31.70
CA ILE A 83 -4.19 -8.76 30.29
C ILE A 83 -4.71 -9.95 29.49
N GLN A 84 -5.68 -9.70 28.63
CA GLN A 84 -6.24 -10.71 27.75
C GLN A 84 -6.02 -10.30 26.29
N PHE A 85 -5.35 -11.16 25.55
CA PHE A 85 -5.29 -11.11 24.09
C PHE A 85 -6.49 -11.89 23.56
N PHE A 86 -7.25 -11.28 22.69
CA PHE A 86 -8.51 -11.80 22.18
C PHE A 86 -8.53 -11.71 20.66
N TYR A 87 -8.77 -12.83 19.99
CA TYR A 87 -8.96 -12.90 18.55
C TYR A 87 -10.34 -13.44 18.24
N ASP A 88 -11.16 -12.66 17.56
CA ASP A 88 -12.49 -13.07 17.08
C ASP A 88 -12.49 -13.27 15.56
N GLY A 89 -12.37 -14.53 15.14
CA GLY A 89 -12.51 -14.95 13.75
C GLY A 89 -13.95 -15.34 13.38
N THR A 90 -14.96 -15.03 14.21
CA THR A 90 -16.38 -15.32 13.93
C THR A 90 -17.11 -14.16 13.27
N VAL A 91 -16.47 -13.01 13.14
CA VAL A 91 -17.03 -11.86 12.42
C VAL A 91 -17.25 -12.24 10.96
N LEU A 92 -18.45 -12.00 10.48
CA LEU A 92 -18.86 -12.35 9.13
C LEU A 92 -18.76 -11.14 8.20
N TYR A 93 -18.02 -11.30 7.13
CA TYR A 93 -18.07 -10.39 5.99
C TYR A 93 -18.56 -11.16 4.75
N ASN A 94 -19.67 -10.73 4.16
CA ASN A 94 -20.26 -11.37 2.98
C ASN A 94 -20.47 -12.90 3.11
N SER A 95 -20.82 -13.39 4.31
CA SER A 95 -20.99 -14.82 4.65
C SER A 95 -19.68 -15.61 4.81
N TYR A 96 -18.54 -14.96 4.87
CA TYR A 96 -17.23 -15.58 5.16
C TYR A 96 -16.77 -15.26 6.58
N TYR A 97 -16.15 -16.25 7.23
CA TYR A 97 -15.51 -16.11 8.54
C TYR A 97 -14.07 -15.62 8.36
N GLY A 98 -13.47 -15.09 9.44
CA GLY A 98 -12.05 -14.81 9.50
C GLY A 98 -11.20 -16.07 9.27
N TYR A 99 -10.38 -16.05 8.23
CA TYR A 99 -9.58 -17.23 7.83
C TYR A 99 -8.14 -17.15 8.23
N TYR A 100 -7.63 -15.96 8.54
CA TYR A 100 -6.22 -15.76 8.81
C TYR A 100 -5.92 -15.87 10.31
N PHE A 101 -4.89 -15.23 10.76
CA PHE A 101 -4.32 -15.50 12.09
C PHE A 101 -3.81 -14.22 12.73
N TRP A 102 -3.65 -14.30 14.03
CA TRP A 102 -2.88 -13.36 14.84
C TRP A 102 -1.85 -14.15 15.64
N MET A 103 -0.56 -13.85 15.45
CA MET A 103 0.55 -14.40 16.21
C MET A 103 1.15 -13.30 17.07
N ILE A 104 1.47 -13.63 18.32
CA ILE A 104 2.07 -12.71 19.29
C ILE A 104 3.26 -13.37 19.95
N ASP A 105 4.32 -12.57 20.22
CA ASP A 105 5.51 -13.03 20.91
C ASP A 105 6.17 -11.86 21.67
N ASP A 106 7.20 -12.16 22.49
CA ASP A 106 8.01 -11.17 23.21
C ASP A 106 7.20 -10.15 24.03
N ILE A 107 6.14 -10.62 24.70
CA ILE A 107 5.22 -9.78 25.49
C ILE A 107 5.96 -9.20 26.71
N ARG A 108 5.95 -7.86 26.83
CA ARG A 108 6.56 -7.15 27.96
C ARG A 108 5.72 -5.94 28.37
N LEU A 109 5.83 -5.61 29.65
CA LEU A 109 5.33 -4.34 30.20
C LEU A 109 6.54 -3.44 30.46
N ILE A 110 6.44 -2.21 30.05
CA ILE A 110 7.48 -1.20 30.28
C ILE A 110 6.84 0.04 30.94
N GLU A 111 7.59 0.80 31.70
CA GLU A 111 7.19 2.15 32.08
C GLU A 111 7.10 3.00 30.81
N THR A 112 5.94 3.66 30.62
CA THR A 112 5.72 4.46 29.42
C THR A 112 6.77 5.57 29.34
N PRO A 113 7.54 5.69 28.25
CA PRO A 113 8.47 6.81 28.06
C PRO A 113 7.77 8.15 28.24
N ALA A 114 8.42 9.09 28.91
CA ALA A 114 7.83 10.41 29.14
C ALA A 114 7.44 11.11 27.83
N ASN A 115 8.37 11.08 26.87
CA ASN A 115 8.18 11.67 25.56
C ASN A 115 8.52 10.64 24.49
N LEU A 116 7.52 10.20 23.76
CA LEU A 116 7.65 9.31 22.62
C LEU A 116 6.51 9.57 21.66
N PHE A 117 6.83 9.88 20.42
CA PHE A 117 5.82 9.87 19.36
C PHE A 117 6.45 9.35 18.08
N VAL A 118 5.61 8.86 17.18
CA VAL A 118 6.01 8.32 15.89
C VAL A 118 5.31 9.07 14.78
N CYS A 119 5.94 9.08 13.61
CA CYS A 119 5.31 9.41 12.34
C CYS A 119 5.25 8.12 11.52
N GLN A 120 4.14 7.88 10.86
CA GLN A 120 3.88 6.67 10.08
C GLN A 120 2.93 7.00 8.92
N ASP A 121 2.72 6.06 8.01
CA ASP A 121 1.81 6.20 6.85
C ASP A 121 2.13 7.46 6.03
N GLU A 122 3.42 7.69 5.82
CA GLU A 122 3.91 8.85 5.09
C GLU A 122 3.55 8.74 3.61
N MET A 123 3.07 9.83 3.04
CA MET A 123 2.64 9.94 1.65
C MET A 123 3.10 11.25 1.02
N PHE A 124 3.35 11.22 -0.28
CA PHE A 124 3.58 12.43 -1.06
C PHE A 124 2.47 12.73 -2.09
N GLY A 125 1.54 11.81 -2.28
CA GLY A 125 0.40 11.98 -3.20
C GLY A 125 -0.75 12.81 -2.67
N GLY A 126 -0.75 13.17 -1.37
CA GLY A 126 -1.79 13.99 -0.76
C GLY A 126 -3.09 13.25 -0.46
N TRP A 127 -3.02 11.97 -0.16
CA TRP A 127 -4.18 11.11 0.13
C TRP A 127 -4.98 11.53 1.36
N TRP A 128 -4.29 11.85 2.47
CA TRP A 128 -4.93 12.01 3.76
C TRP A 128 -5.74 13.30 3.90
N LYS A 129 -5.24 14.41 3.40
CA LYS A 129 -5.83 15.74 3.70
C LYS A 129 -6.22 16.59 2.50
N GLY A 130 -5.63 16.39 1.37
CA GLY A 130 -5.77 17.37 0.29
C GLY A 130 -6.38 16.87 -1.00
N TYR A 131 -6.15 15.63 -1.30
CA TYR A 131 -6.50 15.05 -2.58
C TYR A 131 -7.48 13.90 -2.50
N GLN A 132 -7.70 13.35 -1.29
CA GLN A 132 -8.65 12.27 -1.10
C GLN A 132 -10.05 12.75 -1.50
N THR A 133 -10.57 12.21 -2.57
CA THR A 133 -11.94 12.33 -2.99
C THR A 133 -12.57 10.94 -3.01
N THR A 134 -13.90 10.88 -3.07
CA THR A 134 -14.58 9.57 -3.14
C THR A 134 -14.16 8.82 -4.40
N GLY A 135 -13.44 7.73 -4.25
CA GLY A 135 -12.99 6.85 -5.33
C GLY A 135 -11.54 7.01 -5.75
N ASP A 136 -10.78 7.95 -5.15
CA ASP A 136 -9.34 8.04 -5.37
C ASP A 136 -8.62 6.80 -4.79
N LEU A 137 -7.52 6.39 -5.44
CA LEU A 137 -6.76 5.20 -5.06
C LEU A 137 -5.74 5.47 -3.94
N GLY A 138 -5.37 6.73 -3.71
CA GLY A 138 -4.44 7.13 -2.67
C GLY A 138 -3.02 6.57 -2.82
N CYS A 139 -2.53 6.46 -4.04
CA CYS A 139 -1.25 5.84 -4.33
C CYS A 139 -0.11 6.85 -4.42
N ASN A 140 1.06 6.49 -3.89
CA ASN A 140 2.32 7.12 -4.25
C ASN A 140 2.79 6.57 -5.60
N TYR A 141 2.73 7.37 -6.65
CA TYR A 141 3.15 6.94 -7.98
C TYR A 141 4.68 6.92 -8.07
N THR A 142 5.24 5.75 -8.31
CA THR A 142 6.70 5.54 -8.41
C THR A 142 7.27 5.96 -9.76
N PHE A 143 6.44 5.91 -10.81
CA PHE A 143 6.70 6.52 -12.12
C PHE A 143 5.54 7.45 -12.42
N ASN A 144 5.82 8.73 -12.61
CA ASN A 144 4.78 9.74 -12.73
C ASN A 144 5.04 10.62 -13.97
N PRO A 145 4.22 10.54 -15.03
CA PRO A 145 4.37 11.42 -16.17
C PRO A 145 4.27 12.90 -15.74
N MET A 146 5.13 13.73 -16.27
CA MET A 146 5.17 15.16 -15.94
C MET A 146 3.78 15.82 -16.00
N ALA A 147 2.97 15.49 -16.99
CA ALA A 147 1.61 16.02 -17.11
C ALA A 147 0.71 15.60 -15.95
N GLN A 148 0.83 14.36 -15.47
CA GLN A 148 0.09 13.84 -14.32
C GLN A 148 0.58 14.48 -13.01
N ALA A 149 1.90 14.60 -12.84
CA ALA A 149 2.50 15.26 -11.69
C ALA A 149 2.15 16.76 -11.60
N LEU A 150 2.05 17.47 -12.73
CA LEU A 150 1.55 18.84 -12.79
C LEU A 150 0.06 18.93 -12.44
N GLY A 151 -0.72 17.90 -12.78
CA GLY A 151 -2.15 17.81 -12.47
C GLY A 151 -2.44 17.45 -11.01
N ASN A 152 -1.49 16.80 -10.31
CA ASN A 152 -1.52 16.43 -8.91
C ASN A 152 -0.17 16.76 -8.24
N PRO A 153 0.09 18.04 -7.91
CA PRO A 153 1.30 18.44 -7.20
C PRO A 153 1.47 17.68 -5.88
N TYR A 154 2.71 17.33 -5.54
CA TYR A 154 3.00 16.51 -4.35
C TYR A 154 2.71 17.30 -3.07
N ARG A 155 1.96 16.67 -2.19
CA ARG A 155 1.72 17.12 -0.83
C ARG A 155 2.19 16.05 0.13
N LEU A 156 3.16 16.39 0.95
CA LEU A 156 3.72 15.46 1.90
C LEU A 156 2.85 15.41 3.15
N GLU A 157 2.46 14.23 3.53
CA GLU A 157 1.56 13.95 4.65
C GLU A 157 2.09 12.81 5.51
N GLY A 158 1.68 12.75 6.76
CA GLY A 158 2.01 11.65 7.67
C GLY A 158 1.08 11.63 8.87
N VAL A 159 0.88 10.45 9.43
CA VAL A 159 0.10 10.23 10.64
C VAL A 159 1.04 10.29 11.85
N VAL A 160 0.77 11.18 12.79
CA VAL A 160 1.53 11.29 14.03
C VAL A 160 0.75 10.68 15.18
N ARG A 161 1.41 9.86 15.99
CA ARG A 161 0.81 9.17 17.13
C ARG A 161 1.64 9.39 18.39
N ASN A 162 1.04 9.87 19.47
CA ASN A 162 1.72 10.06 20.75
C ASN A 162 1.66 8.76 21.57
N LEU A 163 2.79 8.12 21.74
CA LEU A 163 2.98 6.90 22.53
C LEU A 163 3.60 7.19 23.91
N GLY A 164 3.91 8.47 24.21
CA GLY A 164 4.50 8.91 25.47
C GLY A 164 3.47 9.18 26.56
N ALA A 165 3.95 9.32 27.79
CA ALA A 165 3.15 9.66 28.96
C ALA A 165 2.79 11.17 29.04
N ASN A 166 3.48 12.02 28.28
CA ASN A 166 3.24 13.46 28.23
C ASN A 166 2.67 13.88 26.88
N ALA A 167 1.83 14.94 26.90
CA ALA A 167 1.44 15.61 25.67
C ALA A 167 2.67 16.20 24.95
N GLN A 168 2.68 16.12 23.62
CA GLN A 168 3.73 16.69 22.78
C GLN A 168 3.28 18.06 22.27
N ASN A 169 4.07 19.09 22.51
CA ASN A 169 3.78 20.45 22.05
C ASN A 169 4.60 20.79 20.81
N ASN A 170 4.03 21.66 19.97
CA ASN A 170 4.63 22.09 18.71
C ASN A 170 5.03 20.91 17.80
N VAL A 171 4.16 19.89 17.76
CA VAL A 171 4.35 18.77 16.81
C VAL A 171 4.21 19.32 15.41
N THR A 172 5.25 19.15 14.60
CA THR A 172 5.32 19.58 13.19
C THR A 172 5.77 18.42 12.31
N LEU A 173 5.17 18.30 11.13
CA LEU A 173 5.64 17.44 10.06
C LEU A 173 6.62 18.24 9.20
N HIS A 174 7.73 17.63 8.84
CA HIS A 174 8.74 18.16 7.93
C HIS A 174 8.73 17.34 6.64
N GLY A 175 8.93 18.01 5.53
CA GLY A 175 9.05 17.37 4.23
C GLY A 175 10.16 18.00 3.38
N GLU A 176 10.96 17.15 2.77
CA GLU A 176 12.00 17.55 1.84
C GLU A 176 11.94 16.72 0.58
N ILE A 177 12.26 17.35 -0.57
CA ILE A 177 12.43 16.67 -1.84
C ILE A 177 13.79 17.06 -2.42
N ALA A 178 14.56 16.06 -2.80
CA ALA A 178 15.88 16.24 -3.42
C ALA A 178 15.95 15.52 -4.78
N ASP A 179 16.83 15.99 -5.67
CA ASP A 179 17.14 15.31 -6.91
C ASP A 179 18.09 14.09 -6.69
N GLU A 180 18.43 13.39 -7.78
CA GLU A 180 19.33 12.24 -7.77
C GLU A 180 20.74 12.59 -7.20
N LEU A 181 21.17 13.85 -7.29
CA LEU A 181 22.44 14.34 -6.79
C LEU A 181 22.40 14.80 -5.33
N GLY A 182 21.20 14.77 -4.72
CA GLY A 182 20.98 15.27 -3.37
C GLY A 182 20.82 16.78 -3.27
N ASN A 183 20.61 17.49 -4.39
CA ASN A 183 20.29 18.91 -4.35
C ASN A 183 18.86 19.09 -3.85
N ASN A 184 18.66 19.95 -2.86
CA ASN A 184 17.33 20.26 -2.34
C ASN A 184 16.51 20.99 -3.41
N LEU A 185 15.36 20.40 -3.77
CA LEU A 185 14.39 20.96 -4.70
C LEU A 185 13.23 21.66 -3.96
N PHE A 186 12.93 21.17 -2.74
CA PHE A 186 11.80 21.66 -1.96
C PHE A 186 11.98 21.29 -0.49
N SER A 187 11.57 22.19 0.40
CA SER A 187 11.53 21.94 1.84
C SER A 187 10.38 22.77 2.43
N ASP A 188 9.52 22.15 3.23
CA ASP A 188 8.42 22.84 3.92
C ASP A 188 8.03 22.08 5.19
N VAL A 189 7.20 22.72 6.02
CA VAL A 189 6.74 22.19 7.30
C VAL A 189 5.23 22.39 7.47
N SER A 190 4.60 21.57 8.31
CA SER A 190 3.20 21.76 8.70
C SER A 190 3.04 22.90 9.72
N ASN A 191 1.78 23.34 9.93
CA ASN A 191 1.47 24.12 11.11
C ASN A 191 1.67 23.27 12.38
N PRO A 192 2.19 23.84 13.49
CA PRO A 192 2.38 23.11 14.72
C PRO A 192 1.05 22.78 15.39
N ILE A 193 0.97 21.61 16.01
CA ILE A 193 -0.17 21.20 16.84
C ILE A 193 0.31 20.76 18.23
N THR A 194 -0.64 20.64 19.17
CA THR A 194 -0.43 19.90 20.42
C THR A 194 -1.06 18.53 20.28
N LEU A 195 -0.27 17.48 20.46
CA LEU A 195 -0.72 16.09 20.41
C LEU A 195 -0.87 15.55 21.83
N ALA A 196 -2.10 15.38 22.29
CA ALA A 196 -2.40 14.85 23.61
C ALA A 196 -1.87 13.42 23.79
N VAL A 197 -1.79 12.95 25.05
CA VAL A 197 -1.43 11.55 25.35
C VAL A 197 -2.38 10.60 24.62
N ALA A 198 -1.84 9.56 23.99
CA ALA A 198 -2.55 8.57 23.18
C ALA A 198 -3.33 9.13 21.97
N ALA A 199 -3.14 10.41 21.63
CA ALA A 199 -3.78 11.01 20.47
C ALA A 199 -3.06 10.62 19.17
N VAL A 200 -3.86 10.58 18.10
CA VAL A 200 -3.43 10.40 16.71
C VAL A 200 -3.95 11.59 15.91
N ASP A 201 -3.15 12.14 15.03
CA ASP A 201 -3.58 13.15 14.06
C ASP A 201 -2.83 12.98 12.75
N THR A 202 -3.40 13.48 11.67
CA THR A 202 -2.76 13.52 10.36
C THR A 202 -2.28 14.92 10.07
N LEU A 203 -1.00 15.06 9.79
CA LEU A 203 -0.37 16.32 9.41
C LEU A 203 -0.06 16.35 7.91
N ALA A 204 -0.08 17.55 7.36
CA ALA A 204 0.37 17.82 6.00
C ALA A 204 1.22 19.08 6.01
N ILE A 205 2.28 19.12 5.19
CA ILE A 205 3.06 20.34 4.97
C ILE A 205 2.16 21.43 4.36
N ASN A 206 2.58 22.70 4.53
CA ASN A 206 1.73 23.84 4.15
C ASN A 206 1.65 24.07 2.64
N SER A 207 2.70 23.76 1.90
CA SER A 207 2.81 24.00 0.46
C SER A 207 2.79 22.70 -0.34
N PHE A 208 2.57 22.82 -1.64
CA PHE A 208 2.63 21.73 -2.60
C PHE A 208 3.90 21.82 -3.42
N TYR A 209 4.54 20.71 -3.68
CA TYR A 209 5.65 20.66 -4.61
C TYR A 209 5.17 20.29 -6.02
N THR A 210 5.50 21.10 -6.99
CA THR A 210 5.25 20.83 -8.40
C THR A 210 6.57 20.52 -9.09
N PRO A 211 6.77 19.31 -9.62
CA PRO A 211 8.01 18.98 -10.32
C PRO A 211 8.23 19.90 -11.52
N THR A 212 9.47 20.35 -11.70
CA THR A 212 9.90 21.17 -12.84
C THR A 212 10.83 20.42 -13.79
N ASN A 213 11.39 19.31 -13.32
CA ASN A 213 12.34 18.48 -14.07
C ASN A 213 11.91 17.02 -14.06
N MET A 214 12.22 16.31 -15.12
CA MET A 214 12.15 14.86 -15.17
C MET A 214 13.32 14.24 -14.37
N GLY A 215 13.20 12.99 -13.99
CA GLY A 215 14.22 12.25 -13.26
C GLY A 215 13.79 11.86 -11.84
N LEU A 216 14.72 11.36 -11.08
CA LEU A 216 14.50 10.87 -9.72
C LEU A 216 14.28 12.03 -8.74
N HIS A 217 13.24 11.89 -7.93
CA HIS A 217 12.91 12.77 -6.81
C HIS A 217 12.86 11.92 -5.55
N ASN A 218 13.76 12.19 -4.60
CA ASN A 218 13.78 11.55 -3.29
C ASN A 218 12.98 12.40 -2.31
N VAL A 219 11.98 11.80 -1.69
CA VAL A 219 11.06 12.42 -0.75
C VAL A 219 11.39 11.95 0.65
N SER A 220 11.64 12.85 1.58
CA SER A 220 11.90 12.57 2.99
C SER A 220 10.84 13.23 3.85
N ILE A 221 10.23 12.45 4.76
CA ILE A 221 9.18 12.92 5.67
C ILE A 221 9.51 12.48 7.09
N TRP A 222 9.40 13.39 8.05
CA TRP A 222 9.58 13.11 9.47
C TRP A 222 8.80 14.13 10.30
N ALA A 223 8.66 13.87 11.60
CA ALA A 223 8.02 14.80 12.52
C ALA A 223 8.97 15.17 13.68
N SER A 224 8.69 16.30 14.31
CA SER A 224 9.39 16.78 15.50
C SER A 224 8.47 17.44 16.50
N SER A 225 8.89 17.57 17.77
CA SER A 225 8.20 18.35 18.80
C SER A 225 9.22 19.06 19.69
N ASP A 226 8.73 19.91 20.63
CA ASP A 226 9.62 20.57 21.60
C ASP A 226 10.42 19.57 22.46
N SER A 227 9.84 18.40 22.75
CA SER A 227 10.43 17.40 23.65
C SER A 227 11.02 16.20 22.93
N PHE A 228 10.80 16.06 21.62
CA PHE A 228 11.27 14.97 20.81
C PHE A 228 11.74 15.54 19.46
N PRO A 229 13.06 15.67 19.25
CA PRO A 229 13.61 16.50 18.15
C PRO A 229 13.31 15.94 16.75
N THR A 230 13.18 14.63 16.61
CA THR A 230 12.88 13.99 15.32
C THR A 230 12.35 12.59 15.52
N THR A 231 11.35 12.18 14.74
CA THR A 231 10.97 10.77 14.52
C THR A 231 11.96 10.13 13.53
N ASP A 232 11.81 8.83 13.28
CA ASP A 232 12.42 8.20 12.12
C ASP A 232 12.01 8.95 10.86
N THR A 233 12.88 8.96 9.86
CA THR A 233 12.62 9.61 8.58
C THR A 233 12.21 8.57 7.55
N ALA A 234 10.99 8.68 7.07
CA ALA A 234 10.58 7.91 5.90
C ALA A 234 11.23 8.48 4.64
N VAL A 235 11.84 7.61 3.85
CA VAL A 235 12.43 7.97 2.55
C VAL A 235 11.70 7.21 1.45
N MET A 236 11.10 7.94 0.55
CA MET A 236 10.41 7.43 -0.62
C MET A 236 11.00 8.05 -1.88
N SER A 237 10.72 7.46 -3.03
CA SER A 237 11.19 8.03 -4.29
C SER A 237 10.15 7.91 -5.38
N THR A 238 10.20 8.85 -6.33
CA THR A 238 9.42 8.82 -7.56
C THR A 238 10.28 9.27 -8.73
N ILE A 239 10.06 8.68 -9.89
CA ILE A 239 10.67 9.13 -11.14
C ILE A 239 9.62 9.92 -11.92
N VAL A 240 9.89 11.20 -12.12
CA VAL A 240 9.11 12.01 -13.04
C VAL A 240 9.54 11.69 -14.46
N THR A 241 8.62 11.18 -15.26
CA THR A 241 8.84 10.70 -16.63
C THR A 241 8.18 11.59 -17.67
N ASP A 242 8.40 11.31 -18.94
CA ASP A 242 7.64 11.92 -20.03
C ASP A 242 6.30 11.19 -20.28
N SER A 243 6.28 9.86 -20.09
CA SER A 243 5.17 9.02 -20.55
C SER A 243 4.81 7.83 -19.66
N VAL A 244 5.70 7.34 -18.81
CA VAL A 244 5.48 6.13 -18.02
C VAL A 244 4.76 6.45 -16.72
N TYR A 245 3.63 5.78 -16.48
CA TYR A 245 2.85 5.84 -15.26
C TYR A 245 2.86 4.49 -14.56
N GLY A 246 3.35 4.44 -13.30
CA GLY A 246 3.56 3.19 -12.58
C GLY A 246 3.54 3.38 -11.06
N ILE A 247 3.22 2.28 -10.36
CA ILE A 247 3.18 2.20 -8.89
C ILE A 247 3.94 0.97 -8.37
N ASP A 248 4.72 0.35 -9.21
CA ASP A 248 5.25 -1.01 -9.05
C ASP A 248 6.68 -1.09 -8.53
N TYR A 249 7.36 0.03 -8.34
CA TYR A 249 8.73 0.03 -7.88
C TYR A 249 8.79 0.19 -6.35
N ASP A 250 9.47 -0.74 -5.69
CA ASP A 250 9.79 -0.63 -4.27
C ASP A 250 11.20 -0.06 -4.11
N TRP A 251 11.28 1.21 -3.75
CA TRP A 251 12.53 1.92 -3.57
C TRP A 251 13.29 1.50 -2.31
N ASN A 252 12.59 0.98 -1.29
CA ASN A 252 13.21 0.54 -0.05
C ASN A 252 13.96 -0.79 -0.20
N SER A 253 13.56 -1.59 -1.17
CA SER A 253 14.20 -2.87 -1.51
C SER A 253 15.02 -2.82 -2.80
N ASP A 254 15.41 -1.63 -3.28
CA ASP A 254 16.12 -1.42 -4.54
C ASP A 254 15.40 -2.03 -5.77
N GLY A 255 14.08 -2.14 -5.71
CA GLY A 255 13.28 -2.81 -6.74
C GLY A 255 13.53 -4.32 -6.84
N ALA A 256 14.27 -4.90 -5.92
CA ALA A 256 14.71 -6.30 -5.94
C ALA A 256 13.57 -7.31 -5.82
N ASN A 257 12.38 -6.88 -5.45
CA ASN A 257 11.22 -7.78 -5.29
C ASN A 257 10.47 -8.06 -6.60
N LEU A 258 10.78 -7.37 -7.68
CA LEU A 258 10.25 -7.73 -8.99
C LEU A 258 10.78 -9.13 -9.39
N GLY A 259 9.88 -10.10 -9.43
CA GLY A 259 10.22 -11.47 -9.86
C GLY A 259 10.30 -12.51 -8.73
N THR A 260 10.25 -12.13 -7.45
CA THR A 260 10.20 -13.09 -6.34
C THR A 260 8.78 -13.60 -6.04
N SER A 261 7.76 -12.80 -6.36
CA SER A 261 6.36 -13.18 -6.30
C SER A 261 5.64 -12.76 -7.59
N ALA A 262 4.60 -13.47 -7.97
CA ALA A 262 3.89 -13.21 -9.22
C ALA A 262 2.49 -13.82 -9.24
N TRP A 263 1.59 -13.18 -9.98
CA TRP A 263 0.27 -13.72 -10.29
C TRP A 263 0.30 -14.49 -11.60
N ARG A 264 -0.15 -15.74 -11.56
CA ARG A 264 -0.26 -16.61 -12.75
C ARG A 264 -1.56 -16.33 -13.49
N ILE A 265 -1.43 -15.93 -14.75
CA ILE A 265 -2.51 -15.59 -15.67
C ILE A 265 -2.64 -16.65 -16.77
N GLY A 266 -3.82 -16.83 -17.35
CA GLY A 266 -4.04 -17.73 -18.48
C GLY A 266 -4.15 -19.20 -18.09
N ARG A 267 -4.87 -19.54 -17.02
CA ARG A 267 -5.10 -20.93 -16.59
C ARG A 267 -6.09 -21.65 -17.52
N THR A 268 -6.07 -23.00 -17.46
CA THR A 268 -6.97 -23.88 -18.25
C THR A 268 -8.45 -23.60 -18.09
N CYS A 269 -8.82 -22.97 -17.01
CA CYS A 269 -10.21 -22.77 -16.58
C CYS A 269 -10.90 -21.55 -17.18
N GLY A 270 -10.31 -20.81 -18.11
CA GLY A 270 -11.01 -19.73 -18.81
C GLY A 270 -10.25 -18.43 -19.00
N GLY A 271 -9.00 -18.34 -18.71
CA GLY A 271 -8.25 -17.09 -18.79
C GLY A 271 -8.59 -16.12 -17.67
N GLN A 272 -7.66 -15.27 -17.37
CA GLN A 272 -7.78 -14.26 -16.32
C GLN A 272 -7.27 -12.92 -16.82
N VAL A 273 -7.71 -11.85 -16.17
CA VAL A 273 -7.19 -10.49 -16.40
C VAL A 273 -6.50 -10.03 -15.13
N GLY A 274 -5.23 -9.71 -15.20
CA GLY A 274 -4.50 -9.00 -14.15
C GLY A 274 -4.45 -7.52 -14.46
N THR A 275 -4.66 -6.65 -13.46
CA THR A 275 -4.72 -5.20 -13.67
C THR A 275 -4.01 -4.41 -12.58
N THR A 276 -3.62 -3.19 -12.94
CA THR A 276 -3.25 -2.13 -12.00
C THR A 276 -4.04 -0.88 -12.33
N ALA A 277 -4.64 -0.27 -11.31
CA ALA A 277 -5.49 0.90 -11.42
C ALA A 277 -4.71 2.21 -11.22
N TYR A 278 -5.14 3.26 -11.92
CA TYR A 278 -4.52 4.58 -11.97
C TYR A 278 -5.57 5.67 -11.93
N ASP A 279 -5.38 6.66 -11.08
CA ASP A 279 -6.11 7.93 -11.16
C ASP A 279 -5.44 8.85 -12.17
N VAL A 280 -6.23 9.46 -13.05
CA VAL A 280 -5.73 10.38 -14.08
C VAL A 280 -5.98 11.82 -13.65
N TYR A 281 -4.89 12.58 -13.52
CA TYR A 281 -4.90 13.96 -13.06
C TYR A 281 -4.73 15.01 -14.19
N ALA A 282 -4.45 14.56 -15.39
CA ALA A 282 -4.40 15.40 -16.58
C ALA A 282 -4.88 14.61 -17.79
N ASP A 283 -5.62 15.25 -18.68
CA ASP A 283 -6.04 14.65 -19.95
C ASP A 283 -4.83 14.16 -20.75
N GLY A 284 -4.97 13.01 -21.40
CA GLY A 284 -3.90 12.40 -22.17
C GLY A 284 -4.37 11.31 -23.12
N GLN A 285 -3.43 10.59 -23.69
CA GLN A 285 -3.68 9.42 -24.52
C GLN A 285 -2.82 8.26 -24.06
N VAL A 286 -3.42 7.14 -23.73
CA VAL A 286 -2.73 5.89 -23.46
C VAL A 286 -2.44 5.20 -24.80
N THR A 287 -1.20 4.84 -25.03
CA THR A 287 -0.75 4.27 -26.32
C THR A 287 -0.32 2.82 -26.20
N SER A 288 0.13 2.41 -25.01
CA SER A 288 0.58 1.04 -24.76
C SER A 288 0.50 0.72 -23.28
N ILE A 289 0.52 -0.58 -22.98
CA ILE A 289 0.65 -1.11 -21.61
C ILE A 289 1.96 -1.89 -21.54
N SER A 290 2.73 -1.65 -20.48
CA SER A 290 3.91 -2.44 -20.15
C SER A 290 3.62 -3.32 -18.94
N PHE A 291 4.22 -4.52 -18.90
CA PHE A 291 4.17 -5.38 -17.73
C PHE A 291 5.47 -6.18 -17.58
N HIS A 292 5.81 -6.55 -16.36
CA HIS A 292 7.00 -7.38 -16.12
C HIS A 292 6.62 -8.85 -16.09
N VAL A 293 7.28 -9.63 -16.94
CA VAL A 293 7.03 -11.07 -17.13
C VAL A 293 7.81 -11.87 -16.11
N GLY A 294 7.12 -12.65 -15.29
CA GLY A 294 7.79 -13.52 -14.32
C GLY A 294 8.62 -14.63 -14.96
N SER A 295 9.71 -15.01 -14.31
CA SER A 295 10.70 -15.98 -14.81
C SER A 295 10.14 -17.38 -15.09
N GLU A 296 9.04 -17.78 -14.46
CA GLU A 296 8.36 -19.06 -14.66
C GLU A 296 7.27 -19.01 -15.74
N SER A 297 7.21 -17.95 -16.53
CA SER A 297 6.28 -17.84 -17.66
C SER A 297 6.67 -18.79 -18.78
N ILE A 298 5.68 -19.29 -19.51
CA ILE A 298 5.89 -20.23 -20.60
C ILE A 298 6.00 -19.46 -21.93
N VAL A 299 7.07 -19.73 -22.67
CA VAL A 299 7.24 -19.22 -24.04
C VAL A 299 6.10 -19.74 -24.92
N GLY A 300 5.49 -18.85 -25.68
CA GLY A 300 4.31 -19.18 -26.49
C GLY A 300 2.98 -18.76 -25.88
N ALA A 301 2.95 -18.43 -24.60
CA ALA A 301 1.74 -17.92 -23.94
C ALA A 301 1.22 -16.66 -24.65
N GLN A 302 -0.11 -16.59 -24.86
CA GLN A 302 -0.76 -15.52 -25.60
C GLN A 302 -1.54 -14.62 -24.67
N MET A 303 -1.55 -13.33 -24.97
CA MET A 303 -2.25 -12.30 -24.19
C MET A 303 -2.66 -11.11 -25.05
N THR A 304 -3.52 -10.25 -24.47
CA THR A 304 -3.79 -8.90 -24.96
C THR A 304 -3.55 -7.90 -23.83
N ALA A 305 -3.08 -6.71 -24.19
CA ALA A 305 -3.15 -5.55 -23.31
C ALA A 305 -4.54 -4.91 -23.44
N GLU A 306 -5.11 -4.49 -22.32
CA GLU A 306 -6.46 -3.92 -22.28
C GLU A 306 -6.49 -2.68 -21.39
N VAL A 307 -7.47 -1.79 -21.59
CA VAL A 307 -7.75 -0.66 -20.70
C VAL A 307 -9.23 -0.66 -20.35
N TYR A 308 -9.49 -0.46 -19.05
CA TYR A 308 -10.84 -0.32 -18.51
C TYR A 308 -10.97 1.05 -17.84
N GLU A 309 -12.16 1.67 -17.90
CA GLU A 309 -12.54 2.83 -17.09
C GLU A 309 -13.15 2.35 -15.77
N GLY A 310 -12.81 3.01 -14.67
CA GLY A 310 -13.17 2.58 -13.32
C GLY A 310 -12.39 1.36 -12.85
N PHE A 311 -12.80 0.76 -11.75
CA PHE A 311 -12.15 -0.42 -11.19
C PHE A 311 -13.14 -1.39 -10.52
N GLY A 312 -12.72 -2.64 -10.36
CA GLY A 312 -13.55 -3.70 -9.79
C GLY A 312 -14.80 -3.99 -10.63
N THR A 313 -15.91 -4.27 -9.98
CA THR A 313 -17.17 -4.72 -10.62
C THR A 313 -17.85 -3.67 -11.50
N ASN A 314 -17.47 -2.41 -11.36
CA ASN A 314 -18.06 -1.30 -12.13
C ASN A 314 -17.17 -0.89 -13.32
N SER A 315 -16.11 -1.64 -13.61
CA SER A 315 -15.20 -1.32 -14.70
C SER A 315 -15.86 -1.53 -16.08
N ILE A 316 -15.51 -0.62 -17.01
CA ILE A 316 -16.00 -0.63 -18.39
C ILE A 316 -14.79 -0.84 -19.31
N PHE A 317 -14.83 -1.89 -20.13
CA PHE A 317 -13.82 -2.13 -21.16
C PHE A 317 -13.83 -1.03 -22.22
N LEU A 318 -12.64 -0.50 -22.55
CA LEU A 318 -12.49 0.61 -23.51
C LEU A 318 -11.63 0.29 -24.72
N ALA A 319 -10.49 -0.39 -24.53
CA ALA A 319 -9.51 -0.61 -25.60
C ALA A 319 -8.71 -1.89 -25.38
N GLU A 320 -8.17 -2.42 -26.47
CA GLU A 320 -7.29 -3.59 -26.46
C GLU A 320 -6.16 -3.44 -27.48
N SER A 321 -5.19 -4.34 -27.37
CA SER A 321 -4.10 -4.55 -28.34
C SER A 321 -4.42 -5.68 -29.34
N ASP A 322 -3.58 -5.84 -30.37
CA ASP A 322 -3.44 -7.12 -31.05
C ASP A 322 -2.94 -8.20 -30.04
N PRO A 323 -3.26 -9.49 -30.29
CA PRO A 323 -2.71 -10.58 -29.49
C PRO A 323 -1.17 -10.58 -29.55
N TYR A 324 -0.55 -10.67 -28.38
CA TYR A 324 0.90 -10.79 -28.22
C TYR A 324 1.25 -12.21 -27.76
N GLN A 325 2.35 -12.76 -28.28
CA GLN A 325 2.86 -14.07 -27.89
C GLN A 325 4.25 -13.94 -27.28
N LEU A 326 4.43 -14.48 -26.06
CA LEU A 326 5.72 -14.44 -25.36
C LEU A 326 6.81 -15.19 -26.11
N SER A 327 7.94 -14.55 -26.28
CA SER A 327 9.20 -15.13 -26.75
C SER A 327 10.13 -15.43 -25.55
N GLN A 328 11.22 -16.15 -25.82
CA GLN A 328 12.24 -16.43 -24.79
C GLN A 328 12.89 -15.14 -24.25
N ALA A 329 12.98 -14.09 -25.07
CA ALA A 329 13.58 -12.81 -24.69
C ALA A 329 12.69 -12.01 -23.72
N ASP A 330 11.42 -12.34 -23.62
CA ASP A 330 10.47 -11.62 -22.76
C ASP A 330 10.48 -12.17 -21.32
N ILE A 331 10.97 -13.38 -21.12
CA ILE A 331 10.97 -14.03 -19.80
C ILE A 331 11.89 -13.30 -18.83
N GLY A 332 11.34 -12.84 -17.70
CA GLY A 332 12.06 -12.06 -16.70
C GLY A 332 12.32 -10.60 -17.11
N ASN A 333 11.63 -10.09 -18.12
CA ASN A 333 11.83 -8.74 -18.64
C ASN A 333 10.51 -7.96 -18.75
N TRP A 334 10.61 -6.64 -18.89
CA TRP A 334 9.50 -5.79 -19.27
C TRP A 334 9.10 -6.01 -20.71
N VAL A 335 7.81 -6.18 -20.94
CA VAL A 335 7.18 -6.25 -22.27
C VAL A 335 6.22 -5.08 -22.41
N THR A 336 6.29 -4.37 -23.54
CA THR A 336 5.38 -3.27 -23.87
C THR A 336 4.54 -3.67 -25.08
N ILE A 337 3.21 -3.64 -24.91
CA ILE A 337 2.25 -4.02 -25.94
C ILE A 337 1.46 -2.76 -26.34
N PRO A 338 1.57 -2.30 -27.62
CA PRO A 338 0.83 -1.15 -28.10
C PRO A 338 -0.67 -1.46 -28.22
N LEU A 339 -1.52 -0.51 -27.88
CA LEU A 339 -2.96 -0.58 -28.14
C LEU A 339 -3.23 -0.47 -29.66
N LEU A 340 -4.34 -1.01 -30.14
CA LEU A 340 -4.78 -0.91 -31.54
C LEU A 340 -4.90 0.55 -32.01
N SER A 341 -5.26 1.43 -31.11
CA SER A 341 -5.27 2.88 -31.32
C SER A 341 -5.06 3.61 -29.99
N PRO A 342 -4.46 4.81 -29.99
CA PRO A 342 -4.36 5.64 -28.79
C PRO A 342 -5.73 5.87 -28.15
N LEU A 343 -5.85 5.62 -26.84
CA LEU A 343 -7.07 5.80 -26.07
C LEU A 343 -7.04 7.15 -25.34
N PRO A 344 -7.95 8.08 -25.61
CA PRO A 344 -8.12 9.28 -24.80
C PRO A 344 -8.51 8.93 -23.36
N VAL A 345 -7.85 9.52 -22.38
CA VAL A 345 -8.17 9.43 -20.96
C VAL A 345 -8.31 10.81 -20.35
N PHE A 346 -9.18 10.96 -19.36
CA PHE A 346 -9.62 12.25 -18.88
C PHE A 346 -9.31 12.45 -17.39
N LYS A 347 -8.95 13.68 -17.05
CA LYS A 347 -8.73 14.11 -15.68
C LYS A 347 -9.93 13.82 -14.79
N GLY A 348 -9.68 13.29 -13.59
CA GLY A 348 -10.69 12.97 -12.59
C GLY A 348 -11.39 11.63 -12.82
N THR A 349 -10.84 10.81 -13.70
CA THR A 349 -11.33 9.45 -13.97
C THR A 349 -10.23 8.45 -13.65
N SER A 350 -10.60 7.32 -13.06
CA SER A 350 -9.69 6.21 -12.80
C SER A 350 -9.75 5.19 -13.92
N TYR A 351 -8.62 4.60 -14.28
CA TYR A 351 -8.49 3.57 -15.31
C TYR A 351 -7.67 2.41 -14.82
N MET A 352 -7.95 1.20 -15.33
CA MET A 352 -7.11 0.04 -15.13
C MET A 352 -6.32 -0.28 -16.41
N ALA A 353 -5.00 -0.36 -16.26
CA ALA A 353 -4.11 -1.00 -17.24
C ALA A 353 -4.14 -2.51 -16.97
N ALA A 354 -4.37 -3.32 -17.99
CA ALA A 354 -4.67 -4.73 -17.85
C ALA A 354 -3.90 -5.60 -18.85
N ILE A 355 -3.61 -6.83 -18.41
CA ILE A 355 -3.13 -7.91 -19.27
C ILE A 355 -4.10 -9.09 -19.14
N ARG A 356 -4.76 -9.43 -20.25
CA ARG A 356 -5.62 -10.60 -20.36
C ARG A 356 -4.83 -11.79 -20.87
N GLY A 357 -4.83 -12.90 -20.14
CA GLY A 357 -4.33 -14.18 -20.62
C GLY A 357 -5.43 -15.02 -21.23
N PHE A 358 -5.12 -15.70 -22.33
CA PHE A 358 -6.01 -16.68 -22.93
C PHE A 358 -5.96 -18.01 -22.17
N ALA A 359 -7.08 -18.70 -22.08
CA ALA A 359 -7.13 -20.01 -21.46
C ALA A 359 -6.31 -21.04 -22.26
N HIS A 360 -5.34 -21.64 -21.62
CA HIS A 360 -4.52 -22.69 -22.22
C HIS A 360 -4.11 -23.75 -21.19
N PRO A 361 -4.02 -25.05 -21.58
CA PRO A 361 -3.69 -26.11 -20.64
C PRO A 361 -2.27 -25.99 -20.04
N THR A 362 -1.31 -25.42 -20.75
CA THR A 362 0.09 -25.33 -20.33
C THR A 362 0.68 -23.93 -20.47
N ASP A 363 0.29 -23.19 -21.49
CA ASP A 363 0.94 -21.93 -21.85
C ASP A 363 0.37 -20.78 -21.02
N THR A 364 0.84 -20.69 -19.80
CA THR A 364 0.49 -19.67 -18.83
C THR A 364 1.67 -18.71 -18.64
N PHE A 365 1.39 -17.52 -18.17
CA PHE A 365 2.43 -16.54 -17.81
C PHE A 365 2.19 -15.95 -16.43
N LEU A 366 3.22 -15.34 -15.89
CA LEU A 366 3.20 -14.68 -14.62
C LEU A 366 3.44 -13.19 -14.81
N ILE A 367 2.65 -12.38 -14.14
CA ILE A 367 2.91 -10.95 -13.93
C ILE A 367 3.55 -10.82 -12.56
N THR A 368 4.76 -10.27 -12.49
CA THR A 368 5.42 -10.06 -11.20
C THR A 368 4.70 -8.99 -10.40
N VAL A 369 4.88 -9.04 -9.10
CA VAL A 369 4.30 -8.06 -8.17
C VAL A 369 5.40 -7.29 -7.46
N ALA A 370 5.12 -6.05 -7.13
CA ALA A 370 5.89 -5.24 -6.21
C ALA A 370 5.22 -5.27 -4.85
N VAL A 371 6.00 -5.41 -3.79
CA VAL A 371 5.52 -5.28 -2.42
C VAL A 371 5.26 -3.80 -2.16
N ASN A 372 4.00 -3.45 -1.95
CA ASN A 372 3.62 -2.06 -1.65
C ASN A 372 2.16 -2.01 -1.14
N ASP A 373 1.84 -1.06 -0.31
CA ASP A 373 0.76 -1.02 0.66
C ASP A 373 -0.64 -0.70 0.15
N ALA A 374 -0.88 -0.29 -1.09
CA ALA A 374 -2.22 0.06 -1.54
C ALA A 374 -2.82 -0.98 -2.49
N SER A 375 -4.04 -1.38 -2.22
CA SER A 375 -4.87 -2.27 -3.03
C SER A 375 -5.30 -1.61 -4.35
N SER A 376 -4.35 -1.45 -5.29
CA SER A 376 -4.62 -0.89 -6.62
C SER A 376 -4.63 -1.92 -7.74
N SER A 377 -4.44 -3.20 -7.41
CA SER A 377 -4.46 -4.29 -8.39
C SER A 377 -5.68 -5.16 -8.25
N TYR A 378 -6.20 -5.62 -9.39
CA TYR A 378 -7.40 -6.44 -9.45
C TYR A 378 -7.18 -7.63 -10.39
N ILE A 379 -7.89 -8.73 -10.11
CA ILE A 379 -7.98 -9.89 -10.97
C ILE A 379 -9.43 -10.12 -11.38
N GLN A 380 -9.68 -10.32 -12.67
CA GLN A 380 -10.94 -10.83 -13.15
C GLN A 380 -10.87 -12.34 -13.34
N ASP A 381 -11.76 -13.07 -12.69
CA ASP A 381 -11.91 -14.51 -12.87
C ASP A 381 -12.87 -14.79 -14.02
N ASN A 382 -12.36 -15.34 -15.11
CA ASN A 382 -13.14 -15.67 -16.31
C ASN A 382 -13.45 -17.17 -16.42
N GLY A 383 -13.77 -17.81 -15.31
CA GLY A 383 -14.22 -19.21 -15.27
C GLY A 383 -13.26 -20.16 -14.53
N CYS A 384 -12.22 -19.63 -13.89
CA CYS A 384 -11.34 -20.39 -12.98
C CYS A 384 -12.02 -20.73 -11.65
N ASN A 385 -13.13 -20.09 -11.36
CA ASN A 385 -13.91 -20.32 -10.16
C ASN A 385 -13.05 -20.17 -8.88
N LEU A 386 -12.33 -19.05 -8.79
CA LEU A 386 -11.50 -18.71 -7.62
C LEU A 386 -12.32 -18.75 -6.33
N ASN A 387 -13.61 -18.42 -6.46
CA ASN A 387 -14.59 -18.64 -5.43
C ASN A 387 -15.85 -19.26 -6.08
N SER A 388 -16.22 -20.48 -5.65
CA SER A 388 -17.35 -21.24 -6.20
C SER A 388 -18.72 -20.54 -6.10
N ALA A 389 -18.82 -19.49 -5.29
CA ALA A 389 -20.05 -18.70 -5.13
C ALA A 389 -20.20 -17.59 -6.19
N ASN A 390 -19.13 -17.23 -6.90
CA ASN A 390 -19.12 -16.09 -7.80
C ASN A 390 -19.07 -16.53 -9.27
N PRO A 391 -19.84 -15.88 -10.15
CA PRO A 391 -19.84 -16.22 -11.57
C PRO A 391 -18.54 -15.79 -12.26
N ALA A 392 -18.28 -16.36 -13.43
CA ALA A 392 -17.22 -15.91 -14.33
C ALA A 392 -17.39 -14.41 -14.66
N GLY A 393 -16.28 -13.67 -14.71
CA GLY A 393 -16.27 -12.21 -14.90
C GLY A 393 -16.25 -11.41 -13.59
N THR A 394 -16.28 -12.09 -12.43
CA THR A 394 -16.17 -11.42 -11.13
C THR A 394 -14.77 -10.87 -10.93
N TRP A 395 -14.69 -9.63 -10.44
CA TRP A 395 -13.46 -8.96 -10.05
C TRP A 395 -13.12 -9.19 -8.57
N TYR A 396 -11.86 -9.40 -8.30
CA TYR A 396 -11.28 -9.53 -6.96
C TYR A 396 -10.14 -8.53 -6.81
N THR A 397 -10.01 -7.94 -5.63
CA THR A 397 -8.82 -7.14 -5.27
C THR A 397 -7.63 -8.10 -5.09
N ALA A 398 -6.49 -7.76 -5.68
CA ALA A 398 -5.24 -8.45 -5.42
C ALA A 398 -4.54 -7.81 -4.20
N THR A 399 -3.83 -8.63 -3.43
CA THR A 399 -3.10 -8.19 -2.23
C THR A 399 -1.81 -7.46 -2.54
N ASP A 400 -1.26 -7.71 -3.72
CA ASP A 400 0.02 -7.13 -4.14
C ASP A 400 -0.16 -6.34 -5.43
N LYS A 401 0.62 -5.29 -5.62
CA LYS A 401 0.62 -4.50 -6.84
C LYS A 401 1.26 -5.27 -7.99
N MET A 402 0.48 -5.52 -9.04
CA MET A 402 1.02 -6.10 -10.25
C MET A 402 1.89 -5.08 -10.98
N ALA A 403 3.05 -5.53 -11.46
CA ALA A 403 3.96 -4.72 -12.26
C ALA A 403 3.40 -4.50 -13.67
N ILE A 404 2.37 -3.68 -13.77
CA ILE A 404 1.70 -3.27 -15.01
C ILE A 404 1.70 -1.74 -15.05
N ARG A 405 2.22 -1.14 -16.11
CA ARG A 405 2.35 0.30 -16.31
C ARG A 405 1.50 0.79 -17.46
N MET A 406 0.98 1.99 -17.33
CA MET A 406 0.27 2.71 -18.39
C MET A 406 1.22 3.67 -19.08
N ASN A 407 1.30 3.66 -20.41
CA ASN A 407 2.19 4.55 -21.15
C ASN A 407 1.39 5.55 -21.96
N PHE A 408 1.75 6.82 -21.80
CA PHE A 408 1.15 7.96 -22.48
C PHE A 408 1.97 8.38 -23.72
N GLY A 409 1.37 9.17 -24.60
CA GLY A 409 2.05 9.77 -25.75
C GLY A 409 1.68 9.15 -27.08
N TYR A 410 2.31 9.57 -28.15
CA TYR A 410 2.08 9.04 -29.50
C TYR A 410 3.11 7.95 -29.81
N VAL A 411 2.68 6.80 -30.32
CA VAL A 411 3.59 5.79 -30.88
C VAL A 411 4.13 6.31 -32.22
N ASN A 412 5.23 7.02 -32.18
CA ASN A 412 5.98 7.37 -33.37
C ASN A 412 6.89 6.20 -33.78
N ASN A 413 6.36 5.29 -34.57
CA ASN A 413 7.02 4.13 -35.17
C ASN A 413 7.15 2.85 -34.33
N ILE A 414 6.65 1.79 -34.96
CA ILE A 414 6.69 0.37 -34.57
C ILE A 414 8.12 -0.22 -34.41
N ASN A 415 9.19 0.57 -34.57
CA ASN A 415 10.58 0.10 -34.55
C ASN A 415 11.35 0.37 -33.26
N GLU A 416 10.79 1.04 -32.27
CA GLU A 416 11.42 1.13 -30.95
C GLU A 416 10.96 -0.03 -30.03
N ARG A 417 11.32 -1.24 -30.44
CA ARG A 417 11.40 -2.37 -29.51
C ARG A 417 12.54 -2.08 -28.55
N GLY A 418 12.15 -1.61 -27.37
CA GLY A 418 12.98 -1.76 -26.18
C GLY A 418 14.22 -0.89 -26.11
N ASP A 419 14.08 0.38 -25.70
CA ASP A 419 15.22 1.02 -25.03
C ASP A 419 14.85 2.03 -23.93
N ASN A 420 13.60 2.25 -23.63
CA ASN A 420 13.25 3.14 -22.51
C ASN A 420 13.45 2.47 -21.12
N SER A 421 13.60 1.14 -21.06
CA SER A 421 13.93 0.45 -19.82
C SER A 421 15.42 0.54 -19.42
N ARG A 422 16.31 0.94 -20.36
CA ARG A 422 17.75 1.05 -20.08
C ARG A 422 18.20 2.38 -19.50
N MET A 423 17.39 3.43 -19.59
CA MET A 423 17.76 4.73 -19.02
C MET A 423 17.65 4.79 -17.50
N TYR A 424 16.97 3.85 -16.87
CA TYR A 424 16.72 3.85 -15.42
C TYR A 424 17.22 2.60 -14.68
N GLN A 425 18.13 1.83 -15.30
CA GLN A 425 18.83 0.70 -14.67
C GLN A 425 20.28 1.08 -14.30
N ARG A 426 20.49 2.17 -13.63
CA ARG A 426 21.78 2.47 -12.97
C ARG A 426 21.56 2.87 -11.55
#